data_e716a44cffa2306504f078fbb2cc3a85
#
_entry.id   e716a44cffa2306504f078fbb2cc3a85
#
_cell.length_a   1.000
_cell.length_b   1.000
_cell.length_c   1.000
_cell.angle_alpha   90.00
_cell.angle_beta   90.00
_cell.angle_gamma   90.00
#
_symmetry.space_group_name_H-M   'P 1'
#
loop_
_entity.id
_entity.type
_entity.pdbx_description
1 polymer ?
#
loop_
_entity_poly.entity_id
_entity_poly.type
_entity_poly.pdbx_seq_one_letter_code
_entity_poly.pdbx_strand_id
1 'polypeptide(L)'
;MIMLTRTTTWPYMTAPLRTASLCLLLFFTSLPAIAADRISDEFLTGYITSILERDMQWERDSYNLKIVNGVARITLFTDDPLRRESADKQLRTIDGLQAMTIVVKPADTDKPEGKNEFMGITSEAEAFPTGNLFRPLIADPKQPQFFVSLDSFRSLDERYIMAAVGFGEAFGLYRFFGSREGDGLQLNVEGALFAQFNMEASSSDLINADYIIGIPVTYRYGDNSLRFRLYHQSSHLGDEFLMSINPPERVNLSYEAVDLIYSREWHEWRVYGGGEYLLHKEPDDLKPLSAHWGIEYRGSTPLLLNGRPIAGADMKSLEEHDWEIDTSIKAGLEFGHPNPGQRRLRLMAEWYNGFDPHGQFYNNKVEYFGLGVSLGF
;
A
#
# COMPACT_ATOMS: atom_id res chain seq x y z
N MET A 1 -14.42 46.72 13.60
CA MET A 1 -14.13 45.29 13.81
C MET A 1 -13.61 44.81 12.48
N ILE A 2 -12.29 44.88 12.32
CA ILE A 2 -11.59 44.57 11.05
C ILE A 2 -10.89 43.25 11.33
N MET A 3 -11.38 42.17 10.71
CA MET A 3 -10.66 40.90 10.65
C MET A 3 -9.44 41.10 9.77
N LEU A 4 -8.26 41.11 10.38
CA LEU A 4 -6.99 40.98 9.67
C LEU A 4 -6.72 39.47 9.48
N THR A 5 -6.98 38.96 8.29
CA THR A 5 -6.41 37.71 7.82
C THR A 5 -4.91 37.90 7.73
N ARG A 6 -4.15 37.34 8.67
CA ARG A 6 -2.68 37.29 8.60
C ARG A 6 -2.30 36.16 7.66
N THR A 7 -1.89 36.51 6.47
CA THR A 7 -1.17 35.62 5.57
C THR A 7 0.25 35.41 6.13
N THR A 8 0.59 34.19 6.49
CA THR A 8 1.94 33.78 6.84
C THR A 8 2.81 33.77 5.56
N THR A 9 3.61 34.80 5.38
CA THR A 9 4.63 34.83 4.32
C THR A 9 5.91 34.13 4.81
N TRP A 10 6.43 33.24 4.03
CA TRP A 10 7.69 32.52 4.26
C TRP A 10 8.89 33.48 4.14
N PRO A 11 9.77 33.60 5.15
CA PRO A 11 10.73 34.70 5.18
C PRO A 11 12.13 34.46 4.64
N TYR A 12 12.39 33.43 3.86
CA TYR A 12 13.76 33.23 3.35
C TYR A 12 13.82 32.76 1.93
N MET A 13 14.31 33.60 1.02
CA MET A 13 14.96 33.11 -0.19
C MET A 13 15.79 34.15 -0.93
N THR A 14 17.08 34.02 -0.83
CA THR A 14 18.00 34.37 -1.92
C THR A 14 19.32 33.61 -1.70
N ALA A 15 19.50 32.46 -2.30
CA ALA A 15 20.82 31.87 -2.56
C ALA A 15 20.78 31.08 -3.88
N PRO A 16 21.80 31.17 -4.73
CA PRO A 16 21.78 30.60 -6.08
C PRO A 16 21.99 29.09 -6.06
N LEU A 17 21.25 28.43 -6.95
CA LEU A 17 21.38 27.00 -7.30
C LEU A 17 22.83 26.60 -7.59
N ARG A 18 23.54 26.03 -6.64
CA ARG A 18 24.79 25.29 -6.89
C ARG A 18 24.89 24.19 -5.84
N THR A 19 24.73 22.94 -6.27
CA THR A 19 25.15 21.68 -5.59
C THR A 19 24.12 20.59 -5.36
N ALA A 20 22.94 20.60 -5.96
CA ALA A 20 21.97 19.50 -5.81
C ALA A 20 22.22 18.26 -6.72
N SER A 21 23.34 18.23 -7.48
CA SER A 21 23.56 17.17 -8.50
C SER A 21 24.37 15.94 -8.05
N LEU A 22 24.77 15.80 -6.80
CA LEU A 22 25.75 14.76 -6.45
C LEU A 22 25.27 13.64 -5.53
N CYS A 23 24.10 13.70 -4.94
CA CYS A 23 23.65 12.66 -4.01
C CYS A 23 22.84 11.51 -4.64
N LEU A 24 22.39 11.64 -5.89
CA LEU A 24 21.56 10.59 -6.53
C LEU A 24 22.37 9.49 -7.26
N LEU A 25 23.68 9.62 -7.37
CA LEU A 25 24.54 8.74 -8.18
C LEU A 25 25.27 7.62 -7.40
N LEU A 26 25.16 7.56 -6.07
CA LEU A 26 25.95 6.62 -5.26
C LEU A 26 25.20 5.33 -4.83
N PHE A 27 23.95 5.15 -5.24
CA PHE A 27 23.20 3.92 -4.90
C PHE A 27 23.19 2.83 -5.99
N PHE A 28 23.88 3.02 -7.11
CA PHE A 28 23.80 2.09 -8.24
C PHE A 28 25.01 1.15 -8.46
N THR A 29 25.92 1.01 -7.52
CA THR A 29 27.13 0.19 -7.76
C THR A 29 27.20 -1.15 -7.04
N SER A 30 26.08 -1.73 -6.61
CA SER A 30 26.03 -3.14 -6.20
C SER A 30 24.81 -3.82 -6.79
N LEU A 31 24.87 -4.15 -8.08
CA LEU A 31 23.97 -5.15 -8.66
C LEU A 31 24.37 -6.53 -8.10
N PRO A 32 23.50 -7.23 -7.39
CA PRO A 32 23.77 -8.61 -7.05
C PRO A 32 23.76 -9.45 -8.35
N ALA A 33 24.65 -10.42 -8.39
CA ALA A 33 24.77 -11.39 -9.44
C ALA A 33 23.40 -11.97 -9.84
N ILE A 34 23.17 -12.05 -11.14
CA ILE A 34 22.01 -12.68 -11.76
C ILE A 34 21.85 -14.07 -11.13
N ALA A 35 20.83 -14.20 -10.29
CA ALA A 35 20.38 -15.51 -9.84
C ALA A 35 19.88 -16.27 -11.07
N ALA A 36 20.39 -17.49 -11.27
CA ALA A 36 19.95 -18.40 -12.31
C ALA A 36 18.42 -18.43 -12.38
N ASP A 37 17.88 -18.42 -13.60
CA ASP A 37 16.46 -18.47 -13.94
C ASP A 37 15.74 -19.53 -13.08
N ARG A 38 15.17 -19.13 -11.97
CA ARG A 38 14.28 -20.01 -11.22
C ARG A 38 12.95 -20.01 -11.95
N ILE A 39 12.50 -21.20 -12.32
CA ILE A 39 11.14 -21.39 -12.83
C ILE A 39 10.17 -20.81 -11.80
N SER A 40 9.25 -19.94 -12.23
CA SER A 40 8.34 -19.25 -11.31
C SER A 40 7.31 -20.21 -10.70
N ASP A 41 6.87 -19.93 -9.47
CA ASP A 41 5.85 -20.74 -8.79
C ASP A 41 4.52 -20.76 -9.57
N GLU A 42 4.19 -19.70 -10.29
CA GLU A 42 3.01 -19.63 -11.15
C GLU A 42 3.13 -20.57 -12.35
N PHE A 43 4.30 -20.59 -13.00
CA PHE A 43 4.54 -21.53 -14.08
C PHE A 43 4.43 -22.96 -13.58
N LEU A 44 5.08 -23.28 -12.45
CA LEU A 44 5.01 -24.59 -11.82
C LEU A 44 3.57 -24.96 -11.44
N THR A 45 2.80 -24.01 -10.91
CA THR A 45 1.39 -24.20 -10.55
C THR A 45 0.57 -24.54 -11.80
N GLY A 46 0.68 -23.76 -12.87
CA GLY A 46 -0.03 -24.03 -14.13
C GLY A 46 0.40 -25.34 -14.77
N TYR A 47 1.69 -25.66 -14.75
CA TYR A 47 2.24 -26.87 -15.32
C TYR A 47 1.79 -28.12 -14.58
N ILE A 48 1.88 -28.12 -13.22
CA ILE A 48 1.42 -29.23 -12.38
C ILE A 48 -0.09 -29.40 -12.50
N THR A 49 -0.86 -28.31 -12.47
CA THR A 49 -2.31 -28.35 -12.72
C THR A 49 -2.64 -29.01 -14.05
N SER A 50 -1.92 -28.67 -15.12
CA SER A 50 -2.12 -29.28 -16.45
C SER A 50 -1.83 -30.78 -16.43
N ILE A 51 -0.82 -31.23 -15.72
CA ILE A 51 -0.51 -32.67 -15.57
C ILE A 51 -1.64 -33.38 -14.80
N LEU A 52 -2.08 -32.80 -13.68
CA LEU A 52 -3.12 -33.41 -12.85
C LEU A 52 -4.46 -33.50 -13.59
N GLU A 53 -4.89 -32.45 -14.25
CA GLU A 53 -6.20 -32.38 -14.90
C GLU A 53 -6.21 -33.06 -16.28
N ARG A 54 -5.21 -32.80 -17.12
CA ARG A 54 -5.17 -33.33 -18.51
C ARG A 54 -4.57 -34.73 -18.61
N ASP A 55 -3.41 -34.92 -17.98
CA ASP A 55 -2.64 -36.18 -18.20
C ASP A 55 -3.09 -37.27 -17.21
N MET A 56 -3.46 -36.88 -16.00
CA MET A 56 -3.96 -37.80 -14.96
C MET A 56 -5.49 -37.84 -14.86
N GLN A 57 -6.19 -36.95 -15.57
CA GLN A 57 -7.66 -36.85 -15.61
C GLN A 57 -8.30 -36.68 -14.21
N TRP A 58 -7.66 -35.88 -13.37
CA TRP A 58 -8.19 -35.54 -12.06
C TRP A 58 -9.16 -34.37 -12.15
N GLU A 59 -10.26 -34.49 -11.44
CA GLU A 59 -11.22 -33.39 -11.31
C GLU A 59 -10.61 -32.27 -10.46
N ARG A 60 -10.92 -31.03 -10.77
CA ARG A 60 -10.36 -29.84 -10.12
C ARG A 60 -10.61 -29.79 -8.60
N ASP A 61 -11.71 -30.37 -8.14
CA ASP A 61 -12.12 -30.45 -6.75
C ASP A 61 -11.53 -31.65 -6.00
N SER A 62 -10.81 -32.57 -6.72
CA SER A 62 -10.17 -33.74 -6.11
C SER A 62 -8.79 -33.48 -5.55
N TYR A 63 -8.24 -32.28 -5.68
CA TYR A 63 -6.94 -31.90 -5.15
C TYR A 63 -6.84 -30.41 -4.81
N ASN A 64 -5.90 -30.08 -3.92
CA ASN A 64 -5.45 -28.71 -3.65
C ASN A 64 -3.94 -28.63 -3.85
N LEU A 65 -3.48 -27.67 -4.67
CA LEU A 65 -2.08 -27.44 -5.00
C LEU A 65 -1.64 -26.07 -4.51
N LYS A 66 -0.59 -26.04 -3.72
CA LYS A 66 0.07 -24.79 -3.27
C LYS A 66 1.57 -24.91 -3.53
N ILE A 67 2.16 -23.92 -4.22
CA ILE A 67 3.59 -23.84 -4.46
C ILE A 67 4.12 -22.54 -3.89
N VAL A 68 5.19 -22.63 -3.11
CA VAL A 68 5.87 -21.49 -2.51
C VAL A 68 7.37 -21.72 -2.60
N ASN A 69 8.07 -20.82 -3.28
CA ASN A 69 9.52 -20.89 -3.49
C ASN A 69 10.00 -22.23 -4.09
N GLY A 70 9.26 -22.79 -5.04
CA GLY A 70 9.56 -24.07 -5.66
C GLY A 70 9.23 -25.30 -4.80
N VAL A 71 8.61 -25.11 -3.64
CA VAL A 71 8.14 -26.19 -2.76
C VAL A 71 6.65 -26.43 -3.01
N ALA A 72 6.29 -27.58 -3.57
CA ALA A 72 4.91 -27.96 -3.84
C ALA A 72 4.30 -28.74 -2.70
N ARG A 73 3.12 -28.31 -2.24
CA ARG A 73 2.25 -29.08 -1.35
C ARG A 73 0.99 -29.44 -2.09
N ILE A 74 0.72 -30.73 -2.25
CA ILE A 74 -0.46 -31.25 -2.93
C ILE A 74 -1.29 -32.03 -1.91
N THR A 75 -2.52 -31.61 -1.70
CA THR A 75 -3.50 -32.37 -0.90
C THR A 75 -4.44 -33.09 -1.85
N LEU A 76 -4.51 -34.41 -1.78
CA LEU A 76 -5.39 -35.25 -2.59
C LEU A 76 -6.58 -35.68 -1.75
N PHE A 77 -7.77 -35.49 -2.28
CA PHE A 77 -9.04 -35.94 -1.69
C PHE A 77 -9.45 -37.22 -2.41
N THR A 78 -9.03 -38.37 -1.91
CA THR A 78 -9.28 -39.66 -2.57
C THR A 78 -9.16 -40.82 -1.59
N ASP A 79 -10.00 -41.84 -1.79
CA ASP A 79 -9.92 -43.14 -1.11
C ASP A 79 -9.06 -44.16 -1.89
N ASP A 80 -8.58 -43.78 -3.07
CA ASP A 80 -7.74 -44.63 -3.91
C ASP A 80 -6.24 -44.41 -3.59
N PRO A 81 -5.55 -45.40 -2.95
CA PRO A 81 -4.16 -45.31 -2.60
C PRO A 81 -3.22 -45.22 -3.81
N LEU A 82 -3.65 -45.70 -4.99
CA LEU A 82 -2.83 -45.69 -6.21
C LEU A 82 -2.70 -44.25 -6.78
N ARG A 83 -3.62 -43.37 -6.51
CA ARG A 83 -3.54 -41.98 -6.96
C ARG A 83 -2.33 -41.26 -6.38
N ARG A 84 -1.99 -41.51 -5.10
CA ARG A 84 -0.81 -40.95 -4.46
C ARG A 84 0.48 -41.41 -5.16
N GLU A 85 0.60 -42.71 -5.40
CA GLU A 85 1.79 -43.30 -6.01
C GLU A 85 1.97 -42.80 -7.45
N SER A 86 0.88 -42.70 -8.22
CA SER A 86 0.87 -42.15 -9.54
C SER A 86 1.32 -40.69 -9.58
N ALA A 87 0.81 -39.84 -8.69
CA ALA A 87 1.21 -38.45 -8.58
C ALA A 87 2.68 -38.30 -8.18
N ASP A 88 3.13 -39.05 -7.18
CA ASP A 88 4.51 -38.98 -6.71
C ASP A 88 5.48 -39.35 -7.84
N LYS A 89 5.17 -40.36 -8.62
CA LYS A 89 5.99 -40.79 -9.75
C LYS A 89 6.07 -39.78 -10.90
N GLN A 90 4.97 -39.14 -11.25
CA GLN A 90 4.94 -38.19 -12.38
C GLN A 90 5.47 -36.80 -12.00
N LEU A 91 5.19 -36.34 -10.79
CA LEU A 91 5.51 -34.97 -10.40
C LEU A 91 6.92 -34.78 -9.86
N ARG A 92 7.60 -35.86 -9.37
CA ARG A 92 9.02 -35.80 -8.95
C ARG A 92 10.01 -35.49 -10.06
N THR A 93 9.61 -35.67 -11.30
CA THR A 93 10.46 -35.44 -12.49
C THR A 93 10.38 -34.03 -13.02
N ILE A 94 9.63 -33.15 -12.38
CA ILE A 94 9.42 -31.78 -12.85
C ILE A 94 10.62 -30.92 -12.47
N ASP A 95 11.28 -30.37 -13.49
CA ASP A 95 12.37 -29.42 -13.31
C ASP A 95 11.86 -28.13 -12.65
N GLY A 96 12.62 -27.64 -11.66
CA GLY A 96 12.31 -26.41 -10.92
C GLY A 96 11.62 -26.63 -9.59
N LEU A 97 11.10 -27.83 -9.29
CA LEU A 97 10.63 -28.19 -7.94
C LEU A 97 11.82 -28.45 -7.01
N GLN A 98 11.87 -27.72 -5.89
CA GLN A 98 12.89 -27.95 -4.84
C GLN A 98 12.48 -29.06 -3.88
N ALA A 99 11.19 -29.15 -3.57
CA ALA A 99 10.61 -30.20 -2.76
C ALA A 99 9.12 -30.40 -3.10
N MET A 100 8.60 -31.58 -2.81
CA MET A 100 7.20 -31.89 -2.97
C MET A 100 6.69 -32.70 -1.79
N THR A 101 5.53 -32.33 -1.27
CA THR A 101 4.81 -33.07 -0.24
C THR A 101 3.41 -33.40 -0.76
N ILE A 102 3.06 -34.69 -0.75
CA ILE A 102 1.72 -35.14 -1.09
C ILE A 102 1.04 -35.65 0.18
N VAL A 103 -0.08 -35.03 0.53
CA VAL A 103 -0.95 -35.42 1.66
C VAL A 103 -2.20 -36.04 1.06
N VAL A 104 -2.57 -37.22 1.51
CA VAL A 104 -3.83 -37.86 1.10
C VAL A 104 -4.84 -37.73 2.24
N LYS A 105 -6.02 -37.28 1.89
CA LYS A 105 -7.18 -37.24 2.78
C LYS A 105 -8.30 -38.06 2.13
N PRO A 106 -9.16 -38.74 2.92
CA PRO A 106 -10.33 -39.43 2.37
C PRO A 106 -11.18 -38.51 1.51
N ALA A 107 -11.81 -39.04 0.44
CA ALA A 107 -12.60 -38.28 -0.51
C ALA A 107 -13.77 -37.51 0.14
N ASP A 108 -14.25 -38.00 1.30
CA ASP A 108 -15.39 -37.43 2.03
C ASP A 108 -14.98 -36.43 3.12
N THR A 109 -13.64 -36.19 3.32
CA THR A 109 -13.17 -35.36 4.46
C THR A 109 -13.20 -33.86 4.20
N ASP A 110 -13.43 -33.42 2.98
CA ASP A 110 -13.47 -31.98 2.67
C ASP A 110 -14.45 -31.61 1.54
N LYS A 111 -15.54 -32.32 1.35
CA LYS A 111 -16.75 -31.59 0.95
C LYS A 111 -17.02 -30.63 2.09
N PRO A 112 -17.13 -29.32 1.84
CA PRO A 112 -17.51 -28.39 2.89
C PRO A 112 -18.92 -28.81 3.36
N GLU A 113 -18.98 -29.72 4.35
CA GLU A 113 -20.14 -29.76 5.22
C GLU A 113 -20.31 -28.33 5.68
N GLY A 114 -21.50 -27.74 5.50
CA GLY A 114 -21.84 -26.37 5.81
C GLY A 114 -21.21 -25.89 7.10
N LYS A 115 -19.90 -25.64 7.09
CA LYS A 115 -19.20 -24.93 8.13
C LYS A 115 -19.85 -23.56 8.12
N ASN A 116 -20.27 -23.12 9.27
CA ASN A 116 -20.84 -21.82 9.53
C ASN A 116 -19.95 -20.74 8.88
N GLU A 117 -20.08 -20.59 7.57
CA GLU A 117 -19.43 -19.53 6.80
C GLU A 117 -20.22 -18.25 7.07
N PHE A 118 -19.73 -17.48 8.02
CA PHE A 118 -20.23 -16.13 8.18
C PHE A 118 -19.52 -15.24 7.17
N MET A 119 -20.24 -14.72 6.18
CA MET A 119 -19.69 -13.83 5.14
C MET A 119 -18.53 -14.45 4.32
N GLY A 120 -18.55 -15.74 4.04
CA GLY A 120 -17.52 -16.43 3.28
C GLY A 120 -16.19 -16.64 4.03
N ILE A 121 -16.17 -16.44 5.36
CA ILE A 121 -15.00 -16.65 6.21
C ILE A 121 -15.03 -18.05 6.79
N THR A 122 -13.91 -18.77 6.65
CA THR A 122 -13.73 -20.12 7.20
C THR A 122 -13.17 -20.07 8.61
N SER A 123 -13.08 -21.24 9.27
CA SER A 123 -12.41 -21.37 10.56
C SER A 123 -10.87 -21.49 10.44
N GLU A 124 -10.34 -21.52 9.22
CA GLU A 124 -8.89 -21.57 8.97
C GLU A 124 -8.29 -20.18 9.20
N ALA A 125 -7.19 -20.12 9.95
CA ALA A 125 -6.57 -18.86 10.32
C ALA A 125 -5.03 -18.96 10.40
N GLU A 126 -4.37 -17.82 10.25
CA GLU A 126 -2.91 -17.69 10.33
C GLU A 126 -2.55 -16.46 11.15
N ALA A 127 -1.55 -16.63 12.04
CA ALA A 127 -0.93 -15.53 12.76
C ALA A 127 0.23 -14.96 11.91
N PHE A 128 0.39 -13.63 11.92
CA PHE A 128 1.41 -12.91 11.17
C PHE A 128 1.40 -13.21 9.66
N PRO A 129 0.23 -13.09 9.00
CA PRO A 129 0.12 -13.34 7.57
C PRO A 129 0.95 -12.34 6.76
N THR A 130 1.49 -12.79 5.64
CA THR A 130 2.14 -11.90 4.67
C THR A 130 1.11 -11.20 3.79
N GLY A 131 1.38 -9.93 3.44
CA GLY A 131 0.51 -9.11 2.60
C GLY A 131 -0.76 -8.63 3.31
N ASN A 132 -1.54 -7.84 2.57
CA ASN A 132 -2.75 -7.20 3.08
C ASN A 132 -3.95 -7.52 2.17
N LEU A 133 -5.12 -7.76 2.76
CA LEU A 133 -6.35 -8.01 2.00
C LEU A 133 -6.88 -6.76 1.30
N PHE A 134 -6.70 -5.59 1.92
CA PHE A 134 -6.96 -4.30 1.30
C PHE A 134 -5.64 -3.75 0.73
N ARG A 135 -5.52 -3.66 -0.58
CA ARG A 135 -4.30 -3.16 -1.22
C ARG A 135 -4.03 -1.69 -0.85
N PRO A 136 -2.77 -1.29 -0.58
CA PRO A 136 -2.40 0.11 -0.37
C PRO A 136 -2.86 0.99 -1.54
N LEU A 137 -3.32 2.21 -1.22
CA LEU A 137 -3.73 3.19 -2.22
C LEU A 137 -2.52 3.79 -2.93
N ILE A 138 -2.60 3.94 -4.28
CA ILE A 138 -1.46 4.41 -5.08
C ILE A 138 -1.21 5.90 -4.85
N ALA A 139 -2.27 6.70 -4.86
CA ALA A 139 -2.17 8.16 -4.93
C ALA A 139 -2.49 8.86 -3.60
N ASP A 140 -2.97 8.16 -2.56
CA ASP A 140 -3.18 8.77 -1.24
C ASP A 140 -1.85 9.29 -0.67
N PRO A 141 -1.70 10.61 -0.40
CA PRO A 141 -0.48 11.19 0.16
C PRO A 141 -0.14 10.67 1.56
N LYS A 142 -1.15 10.16 2.29
CA LYS A 142 -1.01 9.63 3.66
C LYS A 142 -1.09 8.10 3.72
N GLN A 143 -0.90 7.42 2.59
CA GLN A 143 -0.78 5.96 2.60
C GLN A 143 0.51 5.53 3.32
N PRO A 144 0.44 4.73 4.42
CA PRO A 144 1.62 4.18 5.06
C PRO A 144 2.48 3.37 4.10
N GLN A 145 3.68 3.85 3.80
CA GLN A 145 4.67 3.21 2.93
C GLN A 145 6.05 3.86 3.14
N PHE A 146 7.11 3.19 2.68
CA PHE A 146 8.43 3.80 2.60
C PHE A 146 8.55 4.55 1.29
N PHE A 147 8.80 5.86 1.34
CA PHE A 147 9.02 6.63 0.14
C PHE A 147 9.95 7.83 0.38
N VAL A 148 10.50 8.33 -0.70
CA VAL A 148 11.13 9.64 -0.80
C VAL A 148 10.69 10.28 -2.11
N SER A 149 10.30 11.55 -2.06
CA SER A 149 10.04 12.37 -3.24
C SER A 149 10.79 13.70 -3.18
N LEU A 150 10.98 14.31 -4.34
CA LEU A 150 11.44 15.67 -4.52
C LEU A 150 10.36 16.43 -5.27
N ASP A 151 9.85 17.47 -4.64
CA ASP A 151 8.66 18.17 -5.05
C ASP A 151 8.97 19.63 -5.31
N SER A 152 8.58 20.13 -6.49
CA SER A 152 8.46 21.55 -6.76
C SER A 152 7.14 22.02 -6.17
N PHE A 153 7.22 22.56 -4.98
CA PHE A 153 6.12 22.94 -4.13
C PHE A 153 5.77 24.40 -4.35
N ARG A 154 4.49 24.72 -4.48
CA ARG A 154 3.99 26.08 -4.65
C ARG A 154 2.96 26.40 -3.59
N SER A 155 3.20 27.48 -2.85
CA SER A 155 2.25 28.03 -1.90
C SER A 155 2.29 29.55 -1.98
N LEU A 156 1.14 30.22 -2.06
CA LEU A 156 1.02 31.68 -2.07
C LEU A 156 1.95 32.41 -3.08
N ASP A 157 2.06 31.91 -4.31
CA ASP A 157 2.90 32.45 -5.38
C ASP A 157 4.42 32.25 -5.23
N GLU A 158 4.87 31.64 -4.16
CA GLU A 158 6.27 31.24 -3.98
C GLU A 158 6.48 29.75 -4.31
N ARG A 159 7.66 29.43 -4.83
CA ARG A 159 8.06 28.06 -5.15
C ARG A 159 9.23 27.63 -4.31
N TYR A 160 9.18 26.38 -3.85
CA TYR A 160 10.21 25.77 -3.02
C TYR A 160 10.52 24.37 -3.55
N ILE A 161 11.74 23.91 -3.32
CA ILE A 161 12.10 22.51 -3.49
C ILE A 161 12.00 21.83 -2.14
N MET A 162 11.03 20.93 -2.02
CA MET A 162 10.79 20.15 -0.82
C MET A 162 11.17 18.69 -1.05
N ALA A 163 11.74 18.04 -0.04
CA ALA A 163 11.79 16.60 0.00
C ALA A 163 10.70 16.10 0.95
N ALA A 164 9.84 15.18 0.48
CA ALA A 164 8.94 14.47 1.35
C ALA A 164 9.44 13.03 1.55
N VAL A 165 9.35 12.55 2.78
CA VAL A 165 9.72 11.18 3.14
C VAL A 165 8.61 10.52 3.94
N GLY A 166 8.41 9.25 3.69
CA GLY A 166 7.51 8.41 4.46
C GLY A 166 8.22 7.17 4.97
N PHE A 167 7.95 6.83 6.23
CA PHE A 167 8.36 5.57 6.84
C PHE A 167 7.12 4.94 7.44
N GLY A 168 6.58 3.91 6.80
CA GLY A 168 5.35 3.31 7.31
C GLY A 168 5.02 2.00 6.66
N GLU A 169 4.26 1.20 7.39
CA GLU A 169 3.78 -0.09 6.93
C GLU A 169 2.58 -0.56 7.76
N ALA A 170 1.77 -1.45 7.19
CA ALA A 170 0.73 -2.18 7.87
C ALA A 170 1.13 -3.66 7.97
N PHE A 171 1.23 -4.16 9.21
CA PHE A 171 1.59 -5.54 9.52
C PHE A 171 0.35 -6.36 9.85
N GLY A 172 0.18 -7.50 9.17
CA GLY A 172 -0.86 -8.47 9.52
C GLY A 172 -0.58 -9.11 10.88
N LEU A 173 -1.53 -9.03 11.80
CA LEU A 173 -1.46 -9.72 13.08
C LEU A 173 -2.14 -11.09 13.02
N TYR A 174 -3.32 -11.13 12.40
CA TYR A 174 -4.11 -12.34 12.31
C TYR A 174 -5.05 -12.29 11.10
N ARG A 175 -5.13 -13.41 10.35
CA ARG A 175 -6.00 -13.56 9.19
C ARG A 175 -6.85 -14.80 9.34
N PHE A 176 -8.16 -14.63 9.19
CA PHE A 176 -9.10 -15.70 8.89
C PHE A 176 -9.27 -15.81 7.38
N PHE A 177 -9.04 -16.99 6.83
CA PHE A 177 -9.14 -17.20 5.40
C PHE A 177 -10.59 -17.28 4.94
N GLY A 178 -10.84 -16.81 3.73
CA GLY A 178 -12.12 -17.03 3.06
C GLY A 178 -12.15 -18.36 2.33
N SER A 179 -13.33 -18.69 1.80
CA SER A 179 -13.54 -19.89 0.98
C SER A 179 -12.84 -19.85 -0.39
N ARG A 180 -12.42 -18.65 -0.84
CA ARG A 180 -11.65 -18.44 -2.06
C ARG A 180 -10.24 -17.95 -1.71
N GLU A 181 -9.27 -18.30 -2.56
CA GLU A 181 -7.92 -17.76 -2.43
C GLU A 181 -7.93 -16.22 -2.50
N GLY A 182 -7.25 -15.60 -1.55
CA GLY A 182 -7.19 -14.15 -1.43
C GLY A 182 -8.35 -13.50 -0.68
N ASP A 183 -9.41 -14.24 -0.37
CA ASP A 183 -10.51 -13.76 0.48
C ASP A 183 -10.21 -13.93 1.96
N GLY A 184 -10.88 -13.19 2.81
CA GLY A 184 -10.78 -13.34 4.26
C GLY A 184 -11.03 -12.07 5.05
N LEU A 185 -10.80 -12.18 6.36
CA LEU A 185 -10.81 -11.08 7.33
C LEU A 185 -9.44 -11.01 7.99
N GLN A 186 -8.84 -9.82 8.05
CA GLN A 186 -7.50 -9.65 8.62
C GLN A 186 -7.47 -8.46 9.58
N LEU A 187 -6.88 -8.70 10.74
CA LEU A 187 -6.50 -7.68 11.71
C LEU A 187 -5.06 -7.27 11.45
N ASN A 188 -4.81 -5.95 11.40
CA ASN A 188 -3.48 -5.39 11.21
C ASN A 188 -3.15 -4.39 12.31
N VAL A 189 -1.87 -4.09 12.45
CA VAL A 189 -1.36 -2.88 13.09
C VAL A 189 -0.60 -2.07 12.04
N GLU A 190 -0.78 -0.76 12.03
CA GLU A 190 -0.02 0.12 11.14
C GLU A 190 0.65 1.24 11.91
N GLY A 191 1.77 1.69 11.36
CA GLY A 191 2.48 2.88 11.82
C GLY A 191 3.08 3.62 10.65
N ALA A 192 3.08 4.94 10.71
CA ALA A 192 3.71 5.77 9.70
C ALA A 192 4.23 7.10 10.28
N LEU A 193 5.31 7.56 9.68
CA LEU A 193 5.86 8.90 9.79
C LEU A 193 5.87 9.52 8.40
N PHE A 194 5.35 10.74 8.27
CA PHE A 194 5.46 11.55 7.06
C PHE A 194 6.14 12.87 7.41
N ALA A 195 7.26 13.16 6.76
CA ALA A 195 8.04 14.35 7.04
C ALA A 195 8.37 15.12 5.77
N GLN A 196 8.42 16.45 5.90
CA GLN A 196 8.81 17.37 4.84
C GLN A 196 10.08 18.13 5.23
N PHE A 197 10.98 18.28 4.27
CA PHE A 197 12.24 19.01 4.43
C PHE A 197 12.35 20.11 3.38
N ASN A 198 12.76 21.30 3.80
CA ASN A 198 13.11 22.38 2.88
C ASN A 198 14.53 22.15 2.35
N MET A 199 14.65 21.80 1.06
CA MET A 199 15.92 21.52 0.42
C MET A 199 16.72 22.77 0.06
N GLU A 200 16.12 23.95 0.18
CA GLU A 200 16.77 25.23 -0.08
C GLU A 200 17.39 25.85 1.17
N ALA A 201 17.02 25.34 2.35
CA ALA A 201 17.69 25.70 3.59
C ALA A 201 19.10 25.10 3.66
N SER A 202 20.01 25.77 4.37
CA SER A 202 21.43 25.40 4.45
C SER A 202 21.66 24.01 5.07
N SER A 203 20.76 23.54 5.93
CA SER A 203 20.80 22.25 6.64
C SER A 203 19.70 21.28 6.21
N SER A 204 18.94 21.58 5.12
CA SER A 204 17.75 20.82 4.73
C SER A 204 16.77 20.69 5.90
N ASP A 205 16.29 21.83 6.37
CA ASP A 205 15.52 21.94 7.60
C ASP A 205 14.24 21.10 7.58
N LEU A 206 14.01 20.36 8.65
CA LEU A 206 12.75 19.68 8.87
C LEU A 206 11.64 20.71 9.07
N ILE A 207 10.58 20.63 8.27
CA ILE A 207 9.43 21.54 8.33
C ILE A 207 8.32 20.95 9.19
N ASN A 208 7.89 19.74 8.85
CA ASN A 208 6.78 19.04 9.49
C ASN A 208 7.05 17.56 9.61
N ALA A 209 6.51 16.96 10.65
CA ALA A 209 6.46 15.51 10.84
C ALA A 209 5.11 15.09 11.39
N ASP A 210 4.39 14.22 10.67
CA ASP A 210 3.13 13.62 11.08
C ASP A 210 3.35 12.16 11.47
N TYR A 211 2.83 11.78 12.61
CA TYR A 211 2.89 10.42 13.15
C TYR A 211 1.51 9.80 13.11
N ILE A 212 1.43 8.59 12.58
CA ILE A 212 0.19 7.80 12.54
C ILE A 212 0.46 6.45 13.19
N ILE A 213 -0.48 6.03 14.04
CA ILE A 213 -0.57 4.66 14.54
C ILE A 213 -2.02 4.21 14.46
N GLY A 214 -2.26 2.99 13.96
CA GLY A 214 -3.64 2.53 13.74
C GLY A 214 -3.80 1.02 13.79
N ILE A 215 -5.06 0.62 13.85
CA ILE A 215 -5.50 -0.79 13.85
C ILE A 215 -6.50 -0.97 12.71
N PRO A 216 -6.03 -1.29 11.48
CA PRO A 216 -6.89 -1.63 10.37
C PRO A 216 -7.46 -3.04 10.50
N VAL A 217 -8.76 -3.17 10.30
CA VAL A 217 -9.45 -4.44 10.03
C VAL A 217 -9.83 -4.45 8.56
N THR A 218 -9.35 -5.42 7.81
CA THR A 218 -9.57 -5.51 6.38
C THR A 218 -10.31 -6.79 6.02
N TYR A 219 -11.26 -6.67 5.12
CA TYR A 219 -12.07 -7.78 4.61
C TYR A 219 -12.01 -7.80 3.09
N ARG A 220 -11.89 -9.00 2.50
CA ARG A 220 -11.94 -9.20 1.07
C ARG A 220 -12.85 -10.37 0.71
N TYR A 221 -13.68 -10.15 -0.32
CA TYR A 221 -14.51 -11.16 -0.94
C TYR A 221 -14.54 -10.96 -2.46
N GLY A 222 -13.83 -11.81 -3.19
CA GLY A 222 -13.61 -11.70 -4.63
C GLY A 222 -12.96 -10.36 -5.00
N ASP A 223 -13.62 -9.62 -5.87
CA ASP A 223 -13.13 -8.32 -6.34
C ASP A 223 -13.42 -7.16 -5.37
N ASN A 224 -14.07 -7.44 -4.25
CA ASN A 224 -14.47 -6.41 -3.30
C ASN A 224 -13.58 -6.45 -2.06
N SER A 225 -13.16 -5.31 -1.56
CA SER A 225 -12.47 -5.21 -0.28
C SER A 225 -12.95 -4.02 0.53
N LEU A 226 -12.87 -4.17 1.85
CA LEU A 226 -13.29 -3.18 2.83
C LEU A 226 -12.14 -2.98 3.81
N ARG A 227 -11.88 -1.73 4.20
CA ARG A 227 -10.99 -1.38 5.30
C ARG A 227 -11.78 -0.54 6.31
N PHE A 228 -11.86 -1.00 7.54
CA PHE A 228 -12.20 -0.20 8.70
C PHE A 228 -10.93 0.05 9.48
N ARG A 229 -10.65 1.30 9.86
CA ARG A 229 -9.44 1.67 10.57
C ARG A 229 -9.78 2.60 11.74
N LEU A 230 -9.29 2.27 12.93
CA LEU A 230 -9.18 3.18 14.06
C LEU A 230 -7.71 3.61 14.15
N TYR A 231 -7.45 4.92 14.18
CA TYR A 231 -6.09 5.41 14.22
C TYR A 231 -5.97 6.73 14.99
N HIS A 232 -4.76 6.99 15.45
CA HIS A 232 -4.32 8.26 16.01
C HIS A 232 -3.36 8.94 15.04
N GLN A 233 -3.52 10.25 14.85
CA GLN A 233 -2.56 11.09 14.16
C GLN A 233 -2.16 12.27 15.05
N SER A 234 -0.85 12.58 15.07
CA SER A 234 -0.31 13.81 15.66
C SER A 234 0.66 14.47 14.68
N SER A 235 0.77 15.80 14.76
CA SER A 235 1.59 16.59 13.86
C SER A 235 2.49 17.55 14.61
N HIS A 236 3.76 17.66 14.18
CA HIS A 236 4.78 18.47 14.83
C HIS A 236 5.59 19.26 13.81
N LEU A 237 5.93 20.51 14.16
CA LEU A 237 6.90 21.32 13.40
C LEU A 237 8.34 20.89 13.74
N GLY A 238 9.23 21.03 12.78
CA GLY A 238 10.67 20.86 13.01
C GLY A 238 11.28 21.97 13.87
N ASP A 239 12.27 21.63 14.68
CA ASP A 239 12.92 22.56 15.60
C ASP A 239 13.59 23.72 14.89
N GLU A 240 14.31 23.45 13.77
CA GLU A 240 14.96 24.46 12.96
C GLU A 240 13.95 25.45 12.38
N PHE A 241 12.79 24.97 11.97
CA PHE A 241 11.73 25.78 11.43
C PHE A 241 11.10 26.66 12.52
N LEU A 242 10.90 26.13 13.73
CA LEU A 242 10.42 26.88 14.88
C LEU A 242 11.38 27.96 15.37
N MET A 243 12.70 27.76 15.20
CA MET A 243 13.74 28.72 15.56
C MET A 243 14.00 29.76 14.48
N SER A 244 13.28 29.73 13.36
CA SER A 244 13.42 30.70 12.29
C SER A 244 13.05 32.13 12.76
N ILE A 245 13.46 33.17 12.02
CA ILE A 245 13.23 34.58 12.42
C ILE A 245 11.75 34.92 12.53
N ASN A 246 10.89 34.29 11.74
CA ASN A 246 9.42 34.44 11.79
C ASN A 246 8.78 33.05 11.84
N PRO A 247 8.82 32.39 13.00
CA PRO A 247 8.22 31.06 13.11
C PRO A 247 6.72 31.12 12.87
N PRO A 248 6.15 30.12 12.18
CA PRO A 248 4.70 30.01 12.08
C PRO A 248 4.08 29.75 13.46
N GLU A 249 2.82 30.12 13.60
CA GLU A 249 2.06 29.73 14.78
C GLU A 249 1.89 28.20 14.76
N ARG A 250 2.34 27.55 15.84
CA ARG A 250 2.20 26.09 15.99
C ARG A 250 0.76 25.73 16.25
N VAL A 251 0.20 24.85 15.44
CA VAL A 251 -1.09 24.22 15.71
C VAL A 251 -0.85 22.97 16.55
N ASN A 252 -1.59 22.80 17.65
CA ASN A 252 -1.59 21.53 18.36
C ASN A 252 -2.56 20.58 17.65
N LEU A 253 -2.11 19.97 16.52
CA LEU A 253 -2.94 19.05 15.76
C LEU A 253 -2.71 17.62 16.24
N SER A 254 -3.76 17.05 16.80
CA SER A 254 -3.80 15.67 17.26
C SER A 254 -5.24 15.16 17.25
N TYR A 255 -5.48 13.97 16.74
CA TYR A 255 -6.83 13.39 16.74
C TYR A 255 -6.83 11.86 16.69
N GLU A 256 -7.92 11.27 17.20
CA GLU A 256 -8.33 9.90 16.95
C GLU A 256 -9.45 9.89 15.93
N ALA A 257 -9.36 8.99 14.96
CA ALA A 257 -10.33 8.89 13.88
C ALA A 257 -10.71 7.46 13.54
N VAL A 258 -11.88 7.31 12.97
CA VAL A 258 -12.31 6.08 12.31
C VAL A 258 -12.49 6.35 10.82
N ASP A 259 -11.94 5.51 9.96
CA ASP A 259 -12.25 5.51 8.54
C ASP A 259 -12.88 4.19 8.10
N LEU A 260 -13.71 4.27 7.06
CA LEU A 260 -14.27 3.14 6.38
C LEU A 260 -14.15 3.36 4.87
N ILE A 261 -13.39 2.51 4.18
CA ILE A 261 -13.20 2.58 2.73
C ILE A 261 -13.56 1.24 2.11
N TYR A 262 -14.49 1.29 1.16
CA TYR A 262 -14.83 0.18 0.27
C TYR A 262 -14.10 0.33 -1.04
N SER A 263 -13.64 -0.78 -1.63
CA SER A 263 -13.07 -0.79 -2.98
C SER A 263 -13.54 -1.98 -3.79
N ARG A 264 -13.62 -1.77 -5.11
CA ARG A 264 -13.92 -2.80 -6.08
C ARG A 264 -12.88 -2.81 -7.20
N GLU A 265 -12.42 -4.01 -7.52
CA GLU A 265 -11.46 -4.27 -8.60
C GLU A 265 -12.17 -4.89 -9.80
N TRP A 266 -11.75 -4.53 -11.02
CA TRP A 266 -12.15 -5.22 -12.24
C TRP A 266 -11.03 -5.14 -13.27
N HIS A 267 -10.49 -6.26 -13.65
CA HIS A 267 -9.30 -6.35 -14.49
C HIS A 267 -8.12 -5.56 -13.87
N GLU A 268 -7.65 -4.56 -14.58
CA GLU A 268 -6.51 -3.71 -14.19
C GLU A 268 -6.94 -2.44 -13.42
N TRP A 269 -8.24 -2.24 -13.24
CA TRP A 269 -8.79 -1.05 -12.60
C TRP A 269 -9.30 -1.35 -11.18
N ARG A 270 -9.23 -0.35 -10.34
CA ARG A 270 -9.84 -0.33 -9.01
C ARG A 270 -10.50 1.01 -8.78
N VAL A 271 -11.70 1.02 -8.24
CA VAL A 271 -12.32 2.21 -7.65
C VAL A 271 -12.50 2.00 -6.16
N TYR A 272 -12.45 3.07 -5.43
CA TYR A 272 -12.72 3.05 -4.00
C TYR A 272 -13.44 4.30 -3.54
N GLY A 273 -14.11 4.21 -2.40
CA GLY A 273 -14.74 5.34 -1.75
C GLY A 273 -15.14 5.03 -0.33
N GLY A 274 -15.21 6.08 0.47
CA GLY A 274 -15.52 5.98 1.87
C GLY A 274 -15.53 7.33 2.57
N GLY A 275 -15.36 7.30 3.87
CA GLY A 275 -15.33 8.51 4.69
C GLY A 275 -14.66 8.28 6.03
N GLU A 276 -14.44 9.36 6.72
CA GLU A 276 -13.76 9.41 8.00
C GLU A 276 -14.54 10.28 8.97
N TYR A 277 -14.43 9.95 10.24
CA TYR A 277 -14.98 10.73 11.34
C TYR A 277 -13.95 10.88 12.45
N LEU A 278 -13.66 12.10 12.84
CA LEU A 278 -12.79 12.42 13.97
C LEU A 278 -13.56 12.23 15.30
N LEU A 279 -13.09 11.31 16.15
CA LEU A 279 -13.71 10.97 17.43
C LEU A 279 -13.32 11.95 18.53
N HIS A 280 -12.02 12.21 18.64
CA HIS A 280 -11.43 13.17 19.56
C HIS A 280 -10.39 13.98 18.78
N LYS A 281 -10.32 15.28 19.01
CA LYS A 281 -9.56 16.18 18.14
C LYS A 281 -9.07 17.42 18.87
N GLU A 282 -7.89 17.83 18.54
CA GLU A 282 -7.25 19.09 18.87
C GLU A 282 -6.75 19.74 17.58
N PRO A 283 -7.15 20.98 17.24
CA PRO A 283 -8.06 21.88 18.00
C PRO A 283 -9.51 21.35 18.08
N ASP A 284 -10.22 21.69 19.13
CA ASP A 284 -11.60 21.24 19.39
C ASP A 284 -12.60 21.66 18.30
N ASP A 285 -12.34 22.76 17.61
CA ASP A 285 -13.20 23.36 16.58
C ASP A 285 -13.04 22.73 15.20
N LEU A 286 -12.06 21.81 14.98
CA LEU A 286 -11.97 21.05 13.74
C LEU A 286 -13.30 20.36 13.41
N LYS A 287 -13.72 20.44 12.17
CA LYS A 287 -14.92 19.72 11.72
C LYS A 287 -14.61 18.23 11.53
N PRO A 288 -15.53 17.33 11.93
CA PRO A 288 -15.17 15.91 12.07
C PRO A 288 -15.27 15.08 10.80
N LEU A 289 -15.95 15.53 9.76
CA LEU A 289 -16.28 14.68 8.62
C LEU A 289 -15.34 14.87 7.43
N SER A 290 -14.97 13.77 6.81
CA SER A 290 -14.36 13.79 5.48
C SER A 290 -14.90 12.68 4.57
N ALA A 291 -14.84 12.93 3.27
CA ALA A 291 -15.09 11.96 2.21
C ALA A 291 -13.79 11.66 1.47
N HIS A 292 -13.60 10.40 1.06
CA HIS A 292 -12.39 9.91 0.40
C HIS A 292 -12.76 8.96 -0.72
N TRP A 293 -12.29 9.19 -1.96
CA TRP A 293 -12.56 8.32 -3.09
C TRP A 293 -11.43 8.39 -4.12
N GLY A 294 -11.40 7.42 -5.02
CA GLY A 294 -10.39 7.42 -6.08
C GLY A 294 -10.54 6.30 -7.08
N ILE A 295 -9.64 6.33 -8.05
CA ILE A 295 -9.52 5.34 -9.10
C ILE A 295 -8.04 4.99 -9.30
N GLU A 296 -7.75 3.72 -9.54
CA GLU A 296 -6.41 3.21 -9.78
C GLU A 296 -6.36 2.33 -11.02
N TYR A 297 -5.22 2.34 -11.66
CA TYR A 297 -4.86 1.44 -12.76
C TYR A 297 -3.56 0.70 -12.43
N ARG A 298 -3.54 -0.62 -12.63
CA ARG A 298 -2.35 -1.47 -12.46
C ARG A 298 -2.21 -2.37 -13.67
N GLY A 299 -1.37 -1.98 -14.63
CA GLY A 299 -1.15 -2.76 -15.84
C GLY A 299 -0.53 -4.11 -15.56
N SER A 300 -1.04 -5.14 -16.22
CA SER A 300 -0.51 -6.52 -16.16
C SER A 300 0.73 -6.70 -17.01
N THR A 301 0.83 -5.94 -18.12
CA THR A 301 1.91 -6.05 -19.11
C THR A 301 3.08 -5.14 -18.77
N PRO A 302 4.31 -5.67 -18.64
CA PRO A 302 5.51 -4.85 -18.49
C PRO A 302 5.72 -3.88 -19.66
N LEU A 303 6.09 -2.64 -19.38
CA LEU A 303 6.29 -1.60 -20.38
C LEU A 303 7.78 -1.27 -20.59
N LEU A 304 8.48 -0.82 -19.54
CA LEU A 304 9.86 -0.38 -19.60
C LEU A 304 10.65 -1.02 -18.46
N LEU A 305 11.87 -1.56 -18.77
CA LEU A 305 12.75 -2.21 -17.78
C LEU A 305 12.04 -3.28 -16.94
N ASN A 306 11.08 -4.00 -17.52
CA ASN A 306 10.18 -4.94 -16.84
C ASN A 306 9.28 -4.28 -15.75
N GLY A 307 9.20 -2.96 -15.71
CA GLY A 307 8.25 -2.23 -14.86
C GLY A 307 6.85 -2.24 -15.46
N ARG A 308 5.84 -2.47 -14.63
CA ARG A 308 4.43 -2.41 -15.03
C ARG A 308 3.89 -1.02 -14.81
N PRO A 309 3.13 -0.45 -15.74
CA PRO A 309 2.53 0.86 -15.57
C PRO A 309 1.50 0.85 -14.44
N ILE A 310 1.58 1.83 -13.57
CA ILE A 310 0.58 2.07 -12.53
C ILE A 310 0.21 3.54 -12.50
N ALA A 311 -1.05 3.82 -12.18
CA ALA A 311 -1.53 5.17 -11.98
C ALA A 311 -2.65 5.19 -10.93
N GLY A 312 -2.85 6.33 -10.30
CA GLY A 312 -3.95 6.56 -9.38
C GLY A 312 -4.33 8.02 -9.35
N ALA A 313 -5.60 8.27 -9.13
CA ALA A 313 -6.14 9.56 -8.75
C ALA A 313 -6.92 9.38 -7.44
N ASP A 314 -6.55 10.16 -6.45
CA ASP A 314 -7.10 10.15 -5.10
C ASP A 314 -7.72 11.51 -4.81
N MET A 315 -8.91 11.55 -4.28
CA MET A 315 -9.62 12.76 -3.92
C MET A 315 -10.07 12.67 -2.47
N LYS A 316 -9.81 13.74 -1.72
CA LYS A 316 -10.35 13.95 -0.37
C LYS A 316 -11.14 15.24 -0.33
N SER A 317 -12.16 15.28 0.51
CA SER A 317 -12.98 16.46 0.72
C SER A 317 -13.36 16.52 2.20
N LEU A 318 -12.92 17.56 2.86
CA LEU A 318 -13.07 17.73 4.31
C LEU A 318 -14.15 18.77 4.61
N GLU A 319 -15.00 18.48 5.58
CA GLU A 319 -15.95 19.46 6.10
C GLU A 319 -15.24 20.74 6.59
N GLU A 320 -14.02 20.59 7.14
CA GLU A 320 -13.16 21.70 7.61
C GLU A 320 -12.86 22.71 6.49
N HIS A 321 -12.77 22.24 5.26
CA HIS A 321 -12.46 23.05 4.08
C HIS A 321 -13.70 23.33 3.23
N ASP A 322 -14.89 23.38 3.84
CA ASP A 322 -16.17 23.62 3.17
C ASP A 322 -16.43 22.66 1.99
N TRP A 323 -15.94 21.42 2.11
CA TRP A 323 -16.05 20.35 1.11
C TRP A 323 -15.32 20.62 -0.21
N GLU A 324 -14.34 21.53 -0.23
CA GLU A 324 -13.44 21.63 -1.38
C GLU A 324 -12.69 20.32 -1.61
N ILE A 325 -12.37 20.02 -2.88
CA ILE A 325 -11.75 18.74 -3.24
C ILE A 325 -10.25 18.90 -3.35
N ASP A 326 -9.53 18.18 -2.52
CA ASP A 326 -8.10 17.96 -2.64
C ASP A 326 -7.85 16.81 -3.62
N THR A 327 -6.93 16.98 -4.55
CA THR A 327 -6.67 16.01 -5.61
C THR A 327 -5.19 15.64 -5.67
N SER A 328 -4.91 14.35 -5.59
CA SER A 328 -3.59 13.76 -5.79
C SER A 328 -3.61 12.84 -7.00
N ILE A 329 -2.67 12.99 -7.91
CA ILE A 329 -2.49 12.11 -9.07
C ILE A 329 -1.07 11.58 -9.04
N LYS A 330 -0.92 10.25 -9.11
CA LYS A 330 0.38 9.60 -9.23
C LYS A 330 0.38 8.65 -10.42
N ALA A 331 1.46 8.64 -11.19
CA ALA A 331 1.63 7.71 -12.31
C ALA A 331 3.11 7.31 -12.45
N GLY A 332 3.36 6.07 -12.85
CA GLY A 332 4.72 5.58 -12.96
C GLY A 332 4.83 4.09 -13.26
N LEU A 333 5.91 3.51 -12.77
CA LEU A 333 6.24 2.11 -12.99
C LEU A 333 6.42 1.37 -11.65
N GLU A 334 5.83 0.20 -11.56
CA GLU A 334 5.99 -0.75 -10.45
C GLU A 334 6.87 -1.91 -10.88
N PHE A 335 7.91 -2.19 -10.10
CA PHE A 335 8.86 -3.29 -10.28
C PHE A 335 8.69 -4.30 -9.15
N GLY A 336 8.94 -5.57 -9.44
CA GLY A 336 8.79 -6.67 -8.49
C GLY A 336 7.63 -7.57 -8.84
N HIS A 337 7.39 -8.56 -7.97
CA HIS A 337 6.38 -9.58 -8.24
C HIS A 337 4.96 -9.05 -7.95
N PRO A 338 3.95 -9.38 -8.77
CA PRO A 338 2.58 -8.90 -8.59
C PRO A 338 1.86 -9.49 -7.37
N ASN A 339 2.38 -10.59 -6.80
CA ASN A 339 1.71 -11.28 -5.71
C ASN A 339 1.67 -10.45 -4.42
N PRO A 340 0.57 -10.51 -3.66
CA PRO A 340 0.49 -9.92 -2.34
C PRO A 340 1.62 -10.42 -1.42
N GLY A 341 2.17 -9.51 -0.59
CA GLY A 341 3.26 -9.84 0.33
C GLY A 341 4.67 -9.86 -0.27
N GLN A 342 4.80 -9.60 -1.56
CA GLN A 342 6.12 -9.42 -2.21
C GLN A 342 6.50 -7.93 -2.23
N ARG A 343 7.78 -7.64 -2.03
CA ARG A 343 8.29 -6.28 -2.07
C ARG A 343 8.25 -5.70 -3.48
N ARG A 344 7.84 -4.44 -3.57
CA ARG A 344 7.70 -3.70 -4.83
C ARG A 344 8.43 -2.37 -4.73
N LEU A 345 9.13 -2.04 -5.80
CA LEU A 345 9.71 -0.72 -6.00
C LEU A 345 8.82 0.04 -6.99
N ARG A 346 8.51 1.29 -6.68
CA ARG A 346 7.76 2.17 -7.58
C ARG A 346 8.55 3.42 -7.87
N LEU A 347 8.59 3.82 -9.13
CA LEU A 347 9.09 5.11 -9.59
C LEU A 347 7.88 5.89 -10.07
N MET A 348 7.56 7.00 -9.40
CA MET A 348 6.33 7.74 -9.62
C MET A 348 6.60 9.21 -9.91
N ALA A 349 5.88 9.76 -10.88
CA ALA A 349 5.60 11.18 -10.94
C ALA A 349 4.30 11.44 -10.16
N GLU A 350 4.26 12.57 -9.43
CA GLU A 350 3.10 12.96 -8.65
C GLU A 350 2.73 14.42 -8.89
N TRP A 351 1.45 14.71 -8.84
CA TRP A 351 0.88 16.04 -8.83
C TRP A 351 -0.19 16.12 -7.76
N TYR A 352 -0.19 17.20 -7.02
CA TYR A 352 -1.16 17.48 -5.98
C TYR A 352 -1.68 18.90 -6.09
N ASN A 353 -2.97 19.09 -5.85
CA ASN A 353 -3.59 20.40 -5.72
C ASN A 353 -4.72 20.33 -4.69
N GLY A 354 -4.66 21.20 -3.69
CA GLY A 354 -5.64 21.23 -2.60
C GLY A 354 -5.07 21.81 -1.32
N PHE A 355 -5.69 21.50 -0.19
CA PHE A 355 -5.15 21.80 1.13
C PHE A 355 -4.00 20.87 1.48
N ASP A 356 -2.97 21.40 2.14
CA ASP A 356 -1.77 20.65 2.46
C ASP A 356 -2.11 19.39 3.27
N PRO A 357 -1.74 18.20 2.81
CA PRO A 357 -1.97 16.96 3.55
C PRO A 357 -1.16 16.84 4.85
N HIS A 358 -0.17 17.75 5.07
CA HIS A 358 0.65 17.76 6.28
C HIS A 358 0.00 18.59 7.39
N GLY A 359 -0.16 17.94 8.53
CA GLY A 359 -1.06 18.40 9.57
C GLY A 359 -0.84 19.82 10.09
N GLN A 360 0.41 20.29 10.25
CA GLN A 360 0.66 21.67 10.71
C GLN A 360 0.20 22.74 9.72
N PHE A 361 0.01 22.36 8.46
CA PHE A 361 -0.33 23.26 7.36
C PHE A 361 -1.69 22.94 6.73
N TYR A 362 -2.52 22.18 7.42
CA TYR A 362 -3.80 21.65 6.90
C TYR A 362 -4.73 22.72 6.32
N ASN A 363 -4.63 23.98 6.76
CA ASN A 363 -5.44 25.10 6.25
C ASN A 363 -4.78 25.87 5.09
N ASN A 364 -3.59 25.46 4.63
CA ASN A 364 -2.89 26.12 3.53
C ASN A 364 -3.17 25.42 2.21
N LYS A 365 -3.55 26.19 1.18
CA LYS A 365 -3.64 25.65 -0.18
C LYS A 365 -2.26 25.54 -0.83
N VAL A 366 -2.01 24.40 -1.41
CA VAL A 366 -0.73 24.07 -2.04
C VAL A 366 -0.95 23.40 -3.39
N GLU A 367 0.03 23.56 -4.25
CA GLU A 367 0.17 22.77 -5.48
C GLU A 367 1.63 22.29 -5.56
N TYR A 368 1.82 21.01 -5.82
CA TYR A 368 3.16 20.51 -6.08
C TYR A 368 3.19 19.49 -7.21
N PHE A 369 4.33 19.40 -7.85
CA PHE A 369 4.69 18.36 -8.80
C PHE A 369 6.02 17.76 -8.40
N GLY A 370 6.09 16.44 -8.31
CA GLY A 370 7.25 15.74 -7.82
C GLY A 370 7.58 14.43 -8.53
N LEU A 371 8.76 13.93 -8.20
CA LEU A 371 9.22 12.60 -8.58
C LEU A 371 9.61 11.85 -7.32
N GLY A 372 9.11 10.65 -7.18
CA GLY A 372 9.33 9.85 -5.99
C GLY A 372 9.66 8.40 -6.28
N VAL A 373 10.27 7.79 -5.28
CA VAL A 373 10.55 6.36 -5.21
C VAL A 373 9.86 5.82 -3.98
N SER A 374 9.12 4.73 -4.11
CA SER A 374 8.52 4.07 -2.95
C SER A 374 8.80 2.57 -2.92
N LEU A 375 8.87 2.02 -1.70
CA LEU A 375 8.98 0.61 -1.40
C LEU A 375 7.75 0.19 -0.60
N GLY A 376 7.17 -0.95 -0.94
CA GLY A 376 6.01 -1.50 -0.23
C GLY A 376 5.82 -2.98 -0.54
N PHE A 377 4.77 -3.54 0.05
CA PHE A 377 4.35 -4.92 -0.14
C PHE A 377 3.08 -5.00 -0.98
#